data_c728abb8677874c555be5f2d8240f7e6
#
_entry.id   c728abb8677874c555be5f2d8240f7e6
#
_cell.length_a   1.000
_cell.length_b   1.000
_cell.length_c   1.000
_cell.angle_alpha   90.00
_cell.angle_beta   90.00
_cell.angle_gamma   90.00
#
_symmetry.space_group_name_H-M   'P 1'
#
loop_
_entity.id
_entity.type
_entity.pdbx_description
1 polymer ?
#
loop_
_entity_poly.entity_id
_entity_poly.type
_entity_poly.pdbx_seq_one_letter_code
_entity_poly.pdbx_strand_id
1 'polypeptide(L)'
;LEQSTIDKIAAGEVVERPSSVVKELVENAIDAGATAVTVEIKDGGISFIRITDNGCGISKEEIPMAFLRHSTSKIKTVEDLLHVTSLGFRGEALSSIAAVSQVELITKPADALTGSRYLIEGSKEVKLEEIGAPNGTTFLVRNLFYNTPARQKFLKSAQTEASYISDFMERLALSRPDISFQFISNNQPKLNTAGNGNLKDVIYRIYGRDIAMNLLEVHTECEFMKVDGFIGKPVISRGNRNFESYFINQRYIKSSLVAKGIEDAYKLHLMQHQYPFTVLHLTMDGTLLDVNVHPSKMELRFSDGKGVYEFLYESLKEALEHKEFIPEVSVEDQDSLKKSQTTTQPRVKAPEPFETKRVEKEQNRSEQSKENNKDRILPEQEKN
;
A
#
# COMPACT_ATOMS: atom_id res chain seq x y z
N LEU A 1 -3.65 37.65 -18.56
CA LEU A 1 -4.26 36.73 -17.60
C LEU A 1 -3.92 37.18 -16.18
N GLU A 2 -4.89 37.14 -15.29
CA GLU A 2 -4.61 37.39 -13.88
C GLU A 2 -3.67 36.30 -13.31
N GLN A 3 -2.80 36.68 -12.36
CA GLN A 3 -1.83 35.78 -11.76
C GLN A 3 -2.50 34.50 -11.18
N SER A 4 -3.65 34.68 -10.52
CA SER A 4 -4.45 33.57 -9.98
C SER A 4 -4.90 32.54 -11.05
N THR A 5 -5.16 33.01 -12.27
CA THR A 5 -5.51 32.13 -13.40
C THR A 5 -4.28 31.38 -13.93
N ILE A 6 -3.14 32.06 -14.04
CA ILE A 6 -1.87 31.45 -14.41
C ILE A 6 -1.49 30.35 -13.41
N ASP A 7 -1.68 30.63 -12.09
CA ASP A 7 -1.40 29.68 -11.03
C ASP A 7 -2.28 28.42 -11.10
N LYS A 8 -3.58 28.60 -11.39
CA LYS A 8 -4.49 27.47 -11.59
C LYS A 8 -4.19 26.65 -12.82
N ILE A 9 -3.75 27.26 -13.93
CA ILE A 9 -3.37 26.54 -15.15
C ILE A 9 -2.14 25.68 -14.85
N ALA A 10 -1.07 26.27 -14.31
CA ALA A 10 0.15 25.54 -14.00
C ALA A 10 -0.03 24.48 -12.90
N ALA A 11 -0.86 24.76 -11.89
CA ALA A 11 -1.22 23.74 -10.90
C ALA A 11 -1.82 22.48 -11.54
N GLY A 12 -2.38 22.57 -12.76
CA GLY A 12 -2.94 21.45 -13.48
C GLY A 12 -1.94 20.46 -14.02
N GLU A 13 -0.73 20.88 -14.23
CA GLU A 13 0.36 20.02 -14.69
C GLU A 13 0.96 19.21 -13.53
N VAL A 14 0.81 19.70 -12.30
CA VAL A 14 1.38 19.08 -11.10
C VAL A 14 0.30 18.32 -10.30
N VAL A 15 -0.87 18.93 -10.11
CA VAL A 15 -1.97 18.40 -9.30
C VAL A 15 -3.14 18.03 -10.19
N GLU A 16 -3.16 16.80 -10.66
CA GLU A 16 -4.25 16.25 -11.49
C GLU A 16 -5.39 15.66 -10.65
N ARG A 17 -5.06 15.08 -9.50
CA ARG A 17 -5.98 14.34 -8.62
C ARG A 17 -5.48 14.29 -7.17
N PRO A 18 -6.31 13.80 -6.22
CA PRO A 18 -5.93 13.68 -4.81
C PRO A 18 -4.65 12.87 -4.57
N SER A 19 -4.43 11.78 -5.32
CA SER A 19 -3.21 10.97 -5.17
C SER A 19 -1.94 11.73 -5.57
N SER A 20 -2.02 12.73 -6.47
CA SER A 20 -0.88 13.60 -6.79
C SER A 20 -0.49 14.46 -5.59
N VAL A 21 -1.49 15.01 -4.86
CA VAL A 21 -1.25 15.79 -3.64
C VAL A 21 -0.58 14.93 -2.57
N VAL A 22 -1.14 13.73 -2.31
CA VAL A 22 -0.58 12.79 -1.32
C VAL A 22 0.85 12.43 -1.68
N LYS A 23 1.11 12.11 -2.96
CA LYS A 23 2.44 11.77 -3.45
C LYS A 23 3.45 12.87 -3.15
N GLU A 24 3.19 14.08 -3.59
CA GLU A 24 4.12 15.21 -3.43
C GLU A 24 4.40 15.53 -1.95
N LEU A 25 3.37 15.52 -1.09
CA LEU A 25 3.53 15.83 0.33
C LEU A 25 4.24 14.71 1.10
N VAL A 26 3.98 13.44 0.78
CA VAL A 26 4.67 12.30 1.41
C VAL A 26 6.11 12.22 0.95
N GLU A 27 6.40 12.45 -0.33
CA GLU A 27 7.78 12.53 -0.84
C GLU A 27 8.55 13.68 -0.17
N ASN A 28 7.91 14.81 0.08
CA ASN A 28 8.52 15.91 0.85
C ASN A 28 8.79 15.51 2.32
N ALA A 29 7.91 14.77 2.96
CA ALA A 29 8.13 14.25 4.32
C ALA A 29 9.34 13.31 4.38
N ILE A 30 9.48 12.42 3.40
CA ILE A 30 10.63 11.51 3.28
C ILE A 30 11.92 12.28 3.06
N ASP A 31 11.91 13.26 2.16
CA ASP A 31 13.07 14.14 1.89
C ASP A 31 13.44 15.00 3.11
N ALA A 32 12.47 15.30 4.00
CA ALA A 32 12.70 15.95 5.30
C ALA A 32 13.26 14.99 6.38
N GLY A 33 13.58 13.74 6.02
CA GLY A 33 14.15 12.75 6.93
C GLY A 33 13.13 12.12 7.88
N ALA A 34 11.85 12.14 7.54
CA ALA A 34 10.82 11.50 8.37
C ALA A 34 11.03 10.00 8.47
N THR A 35 10.87 9.48 9.69
CA THR A 35 10.85 8.03 9.99
C THR A 35 9.44 7.50 10.23
N ALA A 36 8.46 8.39 10.35
CA ALA A 36 7.05 8.06 10.49
C ALA A 36 6.19 9.07 9.73
N VAL A 37 5.28 8.56 8.91
CA VAL A 37 4.35 9.37 8.10
C VAL A 37 2.94 8.81 8.25
N THR A 38 2.00 9.67 8.65
CA THR A 38 0.57 9.36 8.72
C THR A 38 -0.18 10.11 7.64
N VAL A 39 -0.94 9.40 6.84
CA VAL A 39 -1.83 9.94 5.79
C VAL A 39 -3.27 9.63 6.16
N GLU A 40 -4.11 10.65 6.28
CA GLU A 40 -5.55 10.50 6.49
C GLU A 40 -6.33 11.22 5.38
N ILE A 41 -7.33 10.55 4.82
CA ILE A 41 -8.19 11.12 3.79
C ILE A 41 -9.67 10.93 4.11
N LYS A 42 -10.50 11.85 3.59
CA LYS A 42 -11.96 11.71 3.52
C LYS A 42 -12.42 11.95 2.08
N ASP A 43 -13.48 11.25 1.69
CA ASP A 43 -14.07 11.34 0.35
C ASP A 43 -13.02 11.17 -0.78
N GLY A 44 -12.15 10.16 -0.67
CA GLY A 44 -11.11 9.93 -1.65
C GLY A 44 -10.01 11.01 -1.70
N GLY A 45 -9.91 11.84 -0.67
CA GLY A 45 -8.98 12.97 -0.61
C GLY A 45 -9.52 14.26 -1.27
N ILE A 46 -10.78 14.27 -1.69
CA ILE A 46 -11.41 15.45 -2.31
C ILE A 46 -11.77 16.49 -1.25
N SER A 47 -12.43 16.06 -0.18
CA SER A 47 -12.85 16.97 0.91
C SER A 47 -11.72 17.23 1.91
N PHE A 48 -10.87 16.22 2.16
CA PHE A 48 -9.86 16.31 3.20
C PHE A 48 -8.69 15.36 2.94
N ILE A 49 -7.47 15.91 3.09
CA ILE A 49 -6.21 15.18 3.17
C ILE A 49 -5.43 15.74 4.35
N ARG A 50 -4.94 14.88 5.25
CA ARG A 50 -4.00 15.25 6.32
C ARG A 50 -2.76 14.36 6.20
N ILE A 51 -1.60 14.98 6.17
CA ILE A 51 -0.32 14.30 6.17
C ILE A 51 0.49 14.85 7.32
N THR A 52 0.90 13.96 8.22
CA THR A 52 1.71 14.28 9.40
C THR A 52 2.99 13.47 9.34
N ASP A 53 4.10 14.12 9.52
CA ASP A 53 5.44 13.56 9.58
C ASP A 53 6.20 14.01 10.83
N ASN A 54 7.27 13.30 11.13
CA ASN A 54 8.21 13.62 12.20
C ASN A 54 9.59 14.07 11.64
N GLY A 55 9.62 14.66 10.46
CA GLY A 55 10.83 15.17 9.81
C GLY A 55 11.40 16.41 10.46
N CYS A 56 12.32 17.08 9.77
CA CYS A 56 13.05 18.23 10.31
C CYS A 56 12.18 19.48 10.57
N GLY A 57 10.96 19.54 10.04
CA GLY A 57 10.12 20.75 10.13
C GLY A 57 10.55 21.85 9.15
N ILE A 58 9.84 22.98 9.21
CA ILE A 58 10.10 24.19 8.39
C ILE A 58 10.18 25.38 9.34
N SER A 59 11.22 26.20 9.22
CA SER A 59 11.37 27.41 10.02
C SER A 59 10.31 28.46 9.63
N LYS A 60 9.91 29.31 10.58
CA LYS A 60 8.87 30.33 10.36
C LYS A 60 9.16 31.21 9.16
N GLU A 61 10.43 31.57 9.01
CA GLU A 61 10.94 32.44 7.95
C GLU A 61 10.88 31.80 6.57
N GLU A 62 11.02 30.46 6.51
CA GLU A 62 11.01 29.69 5.25
C GLU A 62 9.59 29.34 4.79
N ILE A 63 8.59 29.39 5.68
CA ILE A 63 7.21 28.98 5.33
C ILE A 63 6.66 29.74 4.13
N PRO A 64 6.66 31.09 4.08
CA PRO A 64 6.12 31.81 2.91
C PRO A 64 6.88 31.49 1.63
N MET A 65 8.21 31.30 1.71
CA MET A 65 9.05 30.95 0.57
C MET A 65 8.75 29.57 0.03
N ALA A 66 8.41 28.60 0.89
CA ALA A 66 8.09 27.24 0.47
C ALA A 66 6.84 27.18 -0.43
N PHE A 67 5.95 28.17 -0.35
CA PHE A 67 4.75 28.28 -1.20
C PHE A 67 4.96 29.16 -2.45
N LEU A 68 6.15 29.70 -2.67
CA LEU A 68 6.49 30.41 -3.91
C LEU A 68 6.84 29.40 -5.01
N ARG A 69 6.57 29.78 -6.25
CA ARG A 69 6.97 28.97 -7.42
C ARG A 69 8.48 28.97 -7.60
N HIS A 70 8.97 27.84 -8.09
CA HIS A 70 10.41 27.62 -8.33
C HIS A 70 11.28 27.76 -7.06
N SER A 71 10.65 27.72 -5.88
CA SER A 71 11.36 27.73 -4.61
C SER A 71 11.68 26.29 -4.21
N THR A 72 12.93 25.91 -4.30
CA THR A 72 13.44 24.61 -3.87
C THR A 72 14.74 24.77 -3.10
N SER A 73 14.84 24.09 -1.95
CA SER A 73 16.09 23.98 -1.19
C SER A 73 16.97 22.82 -1.70
N LYS A 74 16.45 21.99 -2.62
CA LYS A 74 17.03 20.70 -3.01
C LYS A 74 17.97 20.77 -4.22
N ILE A 75 17.87 21.81 -5.06
CA ILE A 75 18.68 22.00 -6.26
C ILE A 75 19.19 23.42 -6.28
N LYS A 76 20.51 23.60 -6.35
CA LYS A 76 21.19 24.91 -6.48
C LYS A 76 21.97 25.01 -7.78
N THR A 77 22.41 23.92 -8.36
CA THR A 77 23.24 23.87 -9.56
C THR A 77 22.67 22.92 -10.63
N VAL A 78 23.15 23.06 -11.86
CA VAL A 78 22.79 22.17 -12.98
C VAL A 78 23.31 20.75 -12.73
N GLU A 79 24.43 20.62 -12.04
CA GLU A 79 25.00 19.32 -11.64
C GLU A 79 24.10 18.57 -10.67
N ASP A 80 23.40 19.28 -9.76
CA ASP A 80 22.42 18.67 -8.86
C ASP A 80 21.27 17.98 -9.63
N LEU A 81 20.93 18.50 -10.85
CA LEU A 81 19.91 17.88 -11.70
C LEU A 81 20.34 16.52 -12.28
N LEU A 82 21.64 16.28 -12.44
CA LEU A 82 22.18 15.01 -12.94
C LEU A 82 22.24 13.94 -11.85
N HIS A 83 22.33 14.35 -10.59
CA HIS A 83 22.47 13.48 -9.42
C HIS A 83 21.27 13.56 -8.46
N VAL A 84 20.04 13.75 -9.01
CA VAL A 84 18.83 13.89 -8.19
C VAL A 84 18.58 12.62 -7.36
N THR A 85 19.01 12.67 -6.11
CA THR A 85 18.71 11.65 -5.10
C THR A 85 17.39 11.90 -4.39
N SER A 86 16.92 13.17 -4.35
CA SER A 86 15.64 13.54 -3.75
C SER A 86 14.45 13.07 -4.60
N LEU A 87 13.36 12.66 -3.95
CA LEU A 87 12.14 12.23 -4.63
C LEU A 87 11.43 13.41 -5.34
N GLY A 88 11.41 14.61 -4.71
CA GLY A 88 10.85 15.85 -5.27
C GLY A 88 11.91 16.93 -5.48
N PHE A 89 11.93 17.61 -6.63
CA PHE A 89 12.93 18.64 -6.95
C PHE A 89 12.39 19.88 -7.69
N ARG A 90 11.14 19.91 -8.13
CA ARG A 90 10.61 20.96 -9.01
C ARG A 90 10.31 22.29 -8.31
N GLY A 91 10.16 22.31 -6.96
CA GLY A 91 9.83 23.52 -6.22
C GLY A 91 8.46 24.14 -6.55
N GLU A 92 7.52 23.34 -7.10
CA GLU A 92 6.21 23.81 -7.56
C GLU A 92 5.03 23.10 -6.89
N ALA A 93 5.29 22.04 -6.12
CA ALA A 93 4.23 21.21 -5.55
C ALA A 93 3.36 22.00 -4.56
N LEU A 94 3.96 22.65 -3.57
CA LEU A 94 3.21 23.37 -2.53
C LEU A 94 2.45 24.57 -3.09
N SER A 95 3.05 25.35 -3.99
CA SER A 95 2.38 26.47 -4.67
C SER A 95 1.20 25.99 -5.52
N SER A 96 1.36 24.86 -6.21
CA SER A 96 0.30 24.25 -7.03
C SER A 96 -0.86 23.72 -6.18
N ILE A 97 -0.56 23.06 -5.05
CA ILE A 97 -1.59 22.57 -4.12
C ILE A 97 -2.36 23.76 -3.52
N ALA A 98 -1.65 24.80 -3.06
CA ALA A 98 -2.26 25.99 -2.47
C ALA A 98 -3.13 26.77 -3.48
N ALA A 99 -2.79 26.74 -4.78
CA ALA A 99 -3.57 27.41 -5.82
C ALA A 99 -4.97 26.81 -6.02
N VAL A 100 -5.15 25.51 -5.74
CA VAL A 100 -6.39 24.77 -6.05
C VAL A 100 -7.09 24.21 -4.81
N SER A 101 -6.64 24.57 -3.62
CA SER A 101 -7.19 24.06 -2.36
C SER A 101 -7.04 25.08 -1.22
N GLN A 102 -7.56 24.71 -0.06
CA GLN A 102 -7.37 25.41 1.21
C GLN A 102 -6.36 24.62 2.04
N VAL A 103 -5.17 25.20 2.28
CA VAL A 103 -4.06 24.54 2.96
C VAL A 103 -3.83 25.14 4.32
N GLU A 104 -3.71 24.27 5.32
CA GLU A 104 -3.23 24.60 6.65
C GLU A 104 -1.94 23.81 6.87
N LEU A 105 -0.87 24.50 7.15
CA LEU A 105 0.43 23.94 7.51
C LEU A 105 0.67 24.20 9.00
N ILE A 106 1.01 23.14 9.73
CA ILE A 106 1.49 23.19 11.12
C ILE A 106 2.87 22.56 11.13
N THR A 107 3.88 23.30 11.57
CA THR A 107 5.24 22.80 11.51
C THR A 107 6.10 23.34 12.65
N LYS A 108 7.07 22.54 13.08
CA LYS A 108 8.03 22.91 14.12
C LYS A 108 9.37 22.23 13.89
N PRO A 109 10.46 22.97 13.66
CA PRO A 109 11.82 22.44 13.74
C PRO A 109 12.17 21.95 15.15
N ALA A 110 13.10 21.00 15.25
CA ALA A 110 13.49 20.41 16.54
C ALA A 110 14.15 21.40 17.50
N ASP A 111 14.84 22.40 16.97
CA ASP A 111 15.57 23.47 17.69
C ASP A 111 14.68 24.67 18.06
N ALA A 112 13.46 24.75 17.50
CA ALA A 112 12.53 25.82 17.79
C ALA A 112 11.72 25.55 19.08
N LEU A 113 11.46 26.60 19.86
CA LEU A 113 10.64 26.54 21.08
C LEU A 113 9.16 26.41 20.75
N THR A 114 8.71 27.18 19.74
CA THR A 114 7.31 27.23 19.28
C THR A 114 7.21 26.73 17.85
N GLY A 115 6.07 26.18 17.47
CA GLY A 115 5.72 25.87 16.09
C GLY A 115 5.02 27.04 15.42
N SER A 116 4.79 26.88 14.13
CA SER A 116 4.07 27.83 13.28
C SER A 116 2.85 27.19 12.66
N ARG A 117 1.77 27.94 12.58
CA ARG A 117 0.56 27.61 11.81
C ARG A 117 0.39 28.62 10.69
N TYR A 118 0.31 28.10 9.46
CA TYR A 118 0.16 28.90 8.26
C TYR A 118 -1.08 28.49 7.50
N LEU A 119 -1.92 29.47 7.16
CA LEU A 119 -3.14 29.29 6.40
C LEU A 119 -3.02 29.99 5.06
N ILE A 120 -3.24 29.26 3.97
CA ILE A 120 -3.22 29.76 2.60
C ILE A 120 -4.40 29.20 1.81
N GLU A 121 -5.11 30.03 1.07
CA GLU A 121 -6.29 29.66 0.30
C GLU A 121 -6.21 30.24 -1.12
N GLY A 122 -6.23 29.38 -2.15
CA GLY A 122 -6.13 29.81 -3.55
C GLY A 122 -4.93 30.71 -3.84
N SER A 123 -3.76 30.37 -3.29
CA SER A 123 -2.50 31.12 -3.34
C SER A 123 -2.49 32.44 -2.56
N LYS A 124 -3.49 32.72 -1.72
CA LYS A 124 -3.53 33.91 -0.87
C LYS A 124 -3.24 33.53 0.57
N GLU A 125 -2.22 34.13 1.14
CA GLU A 125 -1.94 34.02 2.57
C GLU A 125 -3.13 34.58 3.37
N VAL A 126 -3.62 33.80 4.34
CA VAL A 126 -4.69 34.19 5.24
C VAL A 126 -4.11 34.54 6.60
N LYS A 127 -3.20 33.71 7.13
CA LYS A 127 -2.65 33.89 8.48
C LYS A 127 -1.35 33.13 8.68
N LEU A 128 -0.41 33.73 9.40
CA LEU A 128 0.76 33.06 9.96
C LEU A 128 0.82 33.39 11.46
N GLU A 129 0.78 32.37 12.31
CA GLU A 129 0.80 32.54 13.78
C GLU A 129 1.70 31.51 14.44
N GLU A 130 2.16 31.83 15.65
CA GLU A 130 2.89 30.89 16.49
C GLU A 130 1.92 30.05 17.31
N ILE A 131 2.23 28.75 17.39
CA ILE A 131 1.43 27.78 18.17
C ILE A 131 2.32 26.76 18.86
N GLY A 132 1.78 26.05 19.84
CA GLY A 132 2.38 24.82 20.33
C GLY A 132 2.18 23.69 19.32
N ALA A 133 3.26 23.06 18.87
CA ALA A 133 3.20 21.93 17.94
C ALA A 133 4.30 20.89 18.25
N PRO A 134 4.11 19.62 17.91
CA PRO A 134 5.17 18.63 17.94
C PRO A 134 6.21 18.93 16.85
N ASN A 135 7.41 18.35 16.98
CA ASN A 135 8.43 18.41 15.93
C ASN A 135 7.94 17.71 14.67
N GLY A 136 8.30 18.23 13.49
CA GLY A 136 7.88 17.73 12.19
C GLY A 136 6.86 18.64 11.52
N THR A 137 6.10 18.09 10.57
CA THR A 137 5.17 18.87 9.75
C THR A 137 3.82 18.16 9.63
N THR A 138 2.75 18.94 9.68
CA THR A 138 1.40 18.50 9.36
C THR A 138 0.80 19.40 8.29
N PHE A 139 0.46 18.82 7.15
CA PHE A 139 -0.35 19.47 6.12
C PHE A 139 -1.80 19.01 6.21
N LEU A 140 -2.71 19.98 6.19
CA LEU A 140 -4.14 19.73 6.04
C LEU A 140 -4.60 20.44 4.75
N VAL A 141 -5.03 19.65 3.79
CA VAL A 141 -5.55 20.14 2.50
C VAL A 141 -7.04 19.88 2.48
N ARG A 142 -7.82 20.93 2.31
CA ARG A 142 -9.29 20.88 2.29
C ARG A 142 -9.84 21.36 0.96
N ASN A 143 -10.98 20.79 0.57
CA ASN A 143 -11.77 21.23 -0.57
C ASN A 143 -10.97 21.32 -1.87
N LEU A 144 -10.26 20.23 -2.19
CA LEU A 144 -9.44 20.17 -3.40
C LEU A 144 -10.28 20.49 -4.64
N PHE A 145 -9.77 21.38 -5.49
CA PHE A 145 -10.44 21.89 -6.71
C PHE A 145 -11.69 22.75 -6.48
N TYR A 146 -11.92 23.28 -5.25
CA TYR A 146 -13.08 24.12 -4.98
C TYR A 146 -13.21 25.34 -5.92
N ASN A 147 -12.11 25.86 -6.40
CA ASN A 147 -12.02 27.01 -7.30
C ASN A 147 -11.72 26.64 -8.76
N THR A 148 -11.76 25.35 -9.10
CA THR A 148 -11.54 24.80 -10.44
C THR A 148 -12.59 23.72 -10.77
N PRO A 149 -13.88 24.12 -10.94
CA PRO A 149 -14.99 23.16 -11.07
C PRO A 149 -14.88 22.26 -12.30
N ALA A 150 -14.23 22.71 -13.36
CA ALA A 150 -13.96 21.85 -14.51
C ALA A 150 -13.13 20.63 -14.13
N ARG A 151 -12.05 20.79 -13.31
CA ARG A 151 -11.23 19.68 -12.84
C ARG A 151 -11.98 18.78 -11.88
N GLN A 152 -12.76 19.33 -10.97
CA GLN A 152 -13.57 18.55 -10.04
C GLN A 152 -14.50 17.57 -10.78
N LYS A 153 -15.05 17.96 -11.95
CA LYS A 153 -15.88 17.08 -12.79
C LYS A 153 -15.13 15.92 -13.44
N PHE A 154 -13.82 16.01 -13.59
CA PHE A 154 -12.99 14.92 -14.17
C PHE A 154 -12.53 13.90 -13.13
N LEU A 155 -12.71 14.17 -11.83
CA LEU A 155 -12.40 13.20 -10.79
C LEU A 155 -13.32 11.98 -10.90
N LYS A 156 -12.75 10.84 -10.55
CA LYS A 156 -13.51 9.59 -10.45
C LYS A 156 -14.32 9.57 -9.16
N SER A 157 -14.99 8.47 -8.88
CA SER A 157 -15.69 8.31 -7.59
C SER A 157 -14.71 8.40 -6.42
N ALA A 158 -15.17 8.85 -5.27
CA ALA A 158 -14.35 8.93 -4.04
C ALA A 158 -13.67 7.60 -3.70
N GLN A 159 -14.35 6.48 -3.96
CA GLN A 159 -13.78 5.15 -3.76
C GLN A 159 -12.63 4.86 -4.72
N THR A 160 -12.76 5.25 -6.00
CA THR A 160 -11.69 5.07 -7.00
C THR A 160 -10.49 5.96 -6.68
N GLU A 161 -10.71 7.22 -6.28
CA GLU A 161 -9.62 8.11 -5.88
C GLU A 161 -8.90 7.60 -4.61
N ALA A 162 -9.66 7.08 -3.62
CA ALA A 162 -9.07 6.42 -2.45
C ALA A 162 -8.23 5.19 -2.81
N SER A 163 -8.64 4.41 -3.82
CA SER A 163 -7.88 3.26 -4.31
C SER A 163 -6.54 3.67 -4.91
N TYR A 164 -6.48 4.76 -5.69
CA TYR A 164 -5.20 5.27 -6.20
C TYR A 164 -4.24 5.71 -5.10
N ILE A 165 -4.77 6.28 -4.01
CA ILE A 165 -3.96 6.65 -2.85
C ILE A 165 -3.49 5.41 -2.12
N SER A 166 -4.35 4.39 -1.93
CA SER A 166 -3.97 3.12 -1.31
C SER A 166 -2.84 2.44 -2.07
N ASP A 167 -3.00 2.29 -3.39
CA ASP A 167 -1.98 1.69 -4.26
C ASP A 167 -0.64 2.43 -4.19
N PHE A 168 -0.68 3.76 -4.10
CA PHE A 168 0.53 4.57 -3.93
C PHE A 168 1.19 4.33 -2.57
N MET A 169 0.41 4.35 -1.47
CA MET A 169 0.91 4.13 -0.11
C MET A 169 1.48 2.72 0.08
N GLU A 170 0.86 1.70 -0.51
CA GLU A 170 1.35 0.32 -0.48
C GLU A 170 2.70 0.19 -1.19
N ARG A 171 2.82 0.75 -2.41
CA ARG A 171 4.08 0.77 -3.16
C ARG A 171 5.18 1.53 -2.43
N LEU A 172 4.83 2.65 -1.82
CA LEU A 172 5.79 3.44 -1.06
C LEU A 172 6.27 2.68 0.20
N ALA A 173 5.37 2.02 0.91
CA ALA A 173 5.72 1.18 2.05
C ALA A 173 6.64 0.00 1.66
N LEU A 174 6.39 -0.62 0.51
CA LEU A 174 7.28 -1.64 -0.04
C LEU A 174 8.64 -1.07 -0.46
N SER A 175 8.67 0.17 -0.96
CA SER A 175 9.91 0.87 -1.35
C SER A 175 10.77 1.29 -0.16
N ARG A 176 10.13 1.65 0.96
CA ARG A 176 10.77 2.20 2.17
C ARG A 176 10.32 1.46 3.42
N PRO A 177 10.75 0.20 3.61
CA PRO A 177 10.43 -0.58 4.81
C PRO A 177 11.03 0.02 6.10
N ASP A 178 11.98 0.93 5.98
CA ASP A 178 12.64 1.69 7.05
C ASP A 178 11.76 2.82 7.61
N ILE A 179 10.67 3.17 6.94
CA ILE A 179 9.73 4.23 7.37
C ILE A 179 8.42 3.60 7.83
N SER A 180 7.91 4.08 8.97
CA SER A 180 6.56 3.72 9.43
C SER A 180 5.52 4.52 8.66
N PHE A 181 4.64 3.82 7.96
CA PHE A 181 3.51 4.42 7.25
C PHE A 181 2.19 4.02 7.89
N GLN A 182 1.34 5.01 8.16
CA GLN A 182 -0.06 4.79 8.52
C GLN A 182 -0.96 5.47 7.49
N PHE A 183 -1.88 4.70 6.91
CA PHE A 183 -2.89 5.23 5.99
C PHE A 183 -4.29 4.98 6.53
N ILE A 184 -5.09 6.05 6.64
CA ILE A 184 -6.44 6.06 7.19
C ILE A 184 -7.37 6.65 6.12
N SER A 185 -8.43 5.93 5.75
CA SER A 185 -9.44 6.39 4.81
C SER A 185 -10.82 6.38 5.47
N ASN A 186 -11.49 7.54 5.53
CA ASN A 186 -12.79 7.69 6.18
C ASN A 186 -12.80 7.13 7.62
N ASN A 187 -11.80 7.50 8.42
CA ASN A 187 -11.57 7.07 9.81
C ASN A 187 -11.28 5.55 9.98
N GLN A 188 -11.04 4.82 8.90
CA GLN A 188 -10.67 3.41 8.95
C GLN A 188 -9.20 3.21 8.59
N PRO A 189 -8.39 2.55 9.42
CA PRO A 189 -7.02 2.22 9.09
C PRO A 189 -7.00 1.22 7.91
N LYS A 190 -6.22 1.54 6.88
CA LYS A 190 -6.05 0.71 5.67
C LYS A 190 -4.66 0.10 5.59
N LEU A 191 -3.64 0.84 6.01
CA LEU A 191 -2.26 0.39 6.05
C LEU A 191 -1.61 0.85 7.36
N ASN A 192 -0.78 -0.02 7.94
CA ASN A 192 0.05 0.31 9.09
C ASN A 192 1.33 -0.53 9.05
N THR A 193 2.49 0.11 8.85
CA THR A 193 3.80 -0.54 8.81
C THR A 193 4.67 -0.09 9.98
N ALA A 194 5.60 -0.94 10.39
CA ALA A 194 6.39 -0.71 11.59
C ALA A 194 7.60 0.23 11.39
N GLY A 195 8.09 0.37 10.14
CA GLY A 195 9.31 1.15 9.86
C GLY A 195 10.59 0.50 10.42
N ASN A 196 10.61 -0.84 10.53
CA ASN A 196 11.71 -1.60 11.13
C ASN A 196 12.75 -2.09 10.10
N GLY A 197 12.64 -1.68 8.84
CA GLY A 197 13.51 -2.11 7.75
C GLY A 197 13.21 -3.52 7.23
N ASN A 198 12.24 -4.24 7.79
CA ASN A 198 11.92 -5.60 7.39
C ASN A 198 10.88 -5.62 6.26
N LEU A 199 11.33 -5.82 5.03
CA LEU A 199 10.46 -5.89 3.85
C LEU A 199 9.42 -7.02 3.94
N LYS A 200 9.78 -8.16 4.54
CA LYS A 200 8.86 -9.29 4.70
C LYS A 200 7.67 -8.95 5.61
N ASP A 201 7.91 -8.16 6.66
CA ASP A 201 6.83 -7.65 7.53
C ASP A 201 5.89 -6.72 6.77
N VAL A 202 6.43 -5.86 5.89
CA VAL A 202 5.62 -4.99 5.03
C VAL A 202 4.78 -5.81 4.06
N ILE A 203 5.37 -6.81 3.41
CA ILE A 203 4.65 -7.74 2.52
C ILE A 203 3.53 -8.46 3.28
N TYR A 204 3.81 -8.95 4.50
CA TYR A 204 2.80 -9.57 5.35
C TYR A 204 1.62 -8.62 5.67
N ARG A 205 1.91 -7.35 5.96
CA ARG A 205 0.88 -6.33 6.28
C ARG A 205 -0.01 -5.99 5.08
N ILE A 206 0.56 -5.95 3.88
CA ILE A 206 -0.16 -5.59 2.65
C ILE A 206 -0.91 -6.79 2.07
N TYR A 207 -0.24 -7.93 1.94
CA TYR A 207 -0.74 -9.08 1.16
C TYR A 207 -1.19 -10.26 2.01
N GLY A 208 -0.94 -10.21 3.33
CA GLY A 208 -1.38 -11.24 4.27
C GLY A 208 -0.42 -12.43 4.41
N ARG A 209 -0.82 -13.35 5.31
CA ARG A 209 -0.02 -14.48 5.74
C ARG A 209 0.30 -15.46 4.61
N ASP A 210 -0.68 -15.77 3.78
CA ASP A 210 -0.52 -16.81 2.73
C ASP A 210 0.57 -16.44 1.72
N ILE A 211 0.68 -15.16 1.37
CA ILE A 211 1.74 -14.65 0.51
C ILE A 211 3.08 -14.68 1.25
N ALA A 212 3.12 -14.14 2.47
CA ALA A 212 4.36 -14.01 3.24
C ALA A 212 5.01 -15.37 3.58
N MET A 213 4.24 -16.42 3.73
CA MET A 213 4.73 -17.79 3.98
C MET A 213 5.29 -18.49 2.72
N ASN A 214 4.95 -17.99 1.54
CA ASN A 214 5.35 -18.58 0.26
C ASN A 214 6.34 -17.71 -0.51
N LEU A 215 7.19 -16.98 0.20
CA LEU A 215 8.25 -16.15 -0.36
C LEU A 215 9.60 -16.88 -0.38
N LEU A 216 10.36 -16.61 -1.42
CA LEU A 216 11.76 -16.94 -1.54
C LEU A 216 12.55 -15.63 -1.49
N GLU A 217 13.54 -15.56 -0.62
CA GLU A 217 14.42 -14.40 -0.51
C GLU A 217 15.45 -14.42 -1.63
N VAL A 218 15.67 -13.26 -2.23
CA VAL A 218 16.67 -13.02 -3.26
C VAL A 218 17.65 -11.99 -2.73
N HIS A 219 18.93 -12.34 -2.76
CA HIS A 219 20.03 -11.45 -2.42
C HIS A 219 21.21 -11.78 -3.33
N THR A 220 21.40 -11.00 -4.38
CA THR A 220 22.43 -11.21 -5.38
C THR A 220 23.05 -9.88 -5.79
N GLU A 221 24.34 -9.91 -6.13
CA GLU A 221 25.10 -8.72 -6.50
C GLU A 221 26.07 -9.04 -7.63
N CYS A 222 26.19 -8.10 -8.56
CA CYS A 222 27.24 -8.10 -9.59
C CYS A 222 27.93 -6.72 -9.62
N GLU A 223 28.89 -6.54 -10.52
CA GLU A 223 29.70 -5.31 -10.61
C GLU A 223 28.86 -4.03 -10.77
N PHE A 224 27.72 -4.10 -11.46
CA PHE A 224 26.91 -2.92 -11.82
C PHE A 224 25.53 -2.87 -11.14
N MET A 225 25.07 -3.96 -10.50
CA MET A 225 23.74 -4.02 -9.91
C MET A 225 23.67 -4.98 -8.72
N LYS A 226 22.90 -4.56 -7.70
CA LYS A 226 22.50 -5.40 -6.57
C LYS A 226 20.99 -5.61 -6.61
N VAL A 227 20.54 -6.84 -6.33
CA VAL A 227 19.13 -7.22 -6.27
C VAL A 227 18.83 -7.82 -4.91
N ASP A 228 17.94 -7.17 -4.17
CA ASP A 228 17.44 -7.60 -2.87
C ASP A 228 15.92 -7.72 -2.90
N GLY A 229 15.35 -8.64 -2.13
CA GLY A 229 13.90 -8.70 -1.95
C GLY A 229 13.36 -10.11 -1.95
N PHE A 230 12.13 -10.23 -2.44
CA PHE A 230 11.37 -11.49 -2.37
C PHE A 230 10.69 -11.79 -3.69
N ILE A 231 10.67 -13.08 -4.04
CA ILE A 231 9.87 -13.64 -5.12
C ILE A 231 8.95 -14.72 -4.56
N GLY A 232 7.81 -14.93 -5.20
CA GLY A 232 6.80 -15.89 -4.75
C GLY A 232 7.06 -17.29 -5.27
N LYS A 233 6.81 -18.32 -4.46
CA LYS A 233 6.69 -19.69 -4.96
C LYS A 233 5.59 -19.76 -6.01
N PRO A 234 5.63 -20.68 -6.99
CA PRO A 234 4.61 -20.80 -8.04
C PRO A 234 3.17 -20.87 -7.54
N VAL A 235 2.96 -21.42 -6.34
CA VAL A 235 1.65 -21.58 -5.71
C VAL A 235 0.91 -20.26 -5.47
N ILE A 236 1.63 -19.13 -5.36
CA ILE A 236 1.04 -17.80 -5.17
C ILE A 236 1.02 -16.94 -6.43
N SER A 237 1.19 -17.56 -7.61
CA SER A 237 1.08 -16.86 -8.90
C SER A 237 -0.31 -16.24 -9.13
N ARG A 238 -0.39 -15.24 -10.00
CA ARG A 238 -1.61 -14.46 -10.27
C ARG A 238 -1.88 -14.37 -11.76
N GLY A 239 -3.14 -14.16 -12.14
CA GLY A 239 -3.57 -13.97 -13.53
C GLY A 239 -3.24 -12.59 -14.12
N ASN A 240 -2.56 -11.72 -13.38
CA ASN A 240 -2.14 -10.39 -13.85
C ASN A 240 -0.84 -9.93 -13.19
N ARG A 241 -0.20 -8.89 -13.76
CA ARG A 241 1.08 -8.33 -13.31
C ARG A 241 0.97 -7.35 -12.12
N ASN A 242 -0.16 -7.20 -11.48
CA ASN A 242 -0.33 -6.21 -10.42
C ASN A 242 0.49 -6.54 -9.16
N PHE A 243 0.97 -7.77 -9.05
CA PHE A 243 1.78 -8.26 -7.94
C PHE A 243 3.28 -8.33 -8.27
N GLU A 244 3.67 -7.83 -9.43
CA GLU A 244 5.07 -7.62 -9.80
C GLU A 244 5.45 -6.18 -9.44
N SER A 245 6.12 -6.02 -8.29
CA SER A 245 6.62 -4.72 -7.85
C SER A 245 8.14 -4.73 -7.83
N TYR A 246 8.76 -3.79 -8.52
CA TYR A 246 10.20 -3.61 -8.49
C TYR A 246 10.56 -2.14 -8.42
N PHE A 247 11.64 -1.88 -7.70
CA PHE A 247 12.11 -0.55 -7.36
C PHE A 247 13.56 -0.40 -7.77
N ILE A 248 13.91 0.72 -8.39
CA ILE A 248 15.30 1.06 -8.67
C ILE A 248 15.69 2.28 -7.84
N ASN A 249 16.73 2.13 -7.03
CA ASN A 249 17.19 3.16 -6.11
C ASN A 249 16.01 3.76 -5.32
N GLN A 250 15.16 2.88 -4.76
CA GLN A 250 13.94 3.19 -3.98
C GLN A 250 12.77 3.80 -4.78
N ARG A 251 12.86 3.91 -6.11
CA ARG A 251 11.77 4.41 -6.95
C ARG A 251 11.03 3.26 -7.60
N TYR A 252 9.71 3.27 -7.49
CA TYR A 252 8.85 2.35 -8.23
C TYR A 252 8.98 2.61 -9.73
N ILE A 253 9.24 1.57 -10.48
CA ILE A 253 9.35 1.64 -11.94
C ILE A 253 8.46 0.63 -12.64
N LYS A 254 8.17 0.91 -13.89
CA LYS A 254 7.59 -0.03 -14.84
C LYS A 254 8.60 -0.21 -15.98
N SER A 255 9.14 -1.42 -16.11
CA SER A 255 10.09 -1.75 -17.17
C SER A 255 9.73 -3.07 -17.80
N SER A 256 9.46 -3.06 -19.11
CA SER A 256 9.19 -4.28 -19.88
C SER A 256 10.39 -5.23 -19.87
N LEU A 257 11.60 -4.69 -19.79
CA LEU A 257 12.83 -5.46 -19.73
C LEU A 257 12.95 -6.21 -18.41
N VAL A 258 12.72 -5.53 -17.28
CA VAL A 258 12.75 -6.15 -15.95
C VAL A 258 11.63 -7.18 -15.82
N ALA A 259 10.40 -6.84 -16.23
CA ALA A 259 9.27 -7.77 -16.23
C ALA A 259 9.59 -9.02 -17.05
N LYS A 260 10.19 -8.86 -18.25
CA LYS A 260 10.58 -9.99 -19.10
C LYS A 260 11.63 -10.88 -18.42
N GLY A 261 12.66 -10.31 -17.80
CA GLY A 261 13.68 -11.08 -17.06
C GLY A 261 13.06 -11.91 -15.94
N ILE A 262 12.13 -11.32 -15.18
CA ILE A 262 11.39 -11.99 -14.11
C ILE A 262 10.51 -13.12 -14.69
N GLU A 263 9.66 -12.82 -15.66
CA GLU A 263 8.71 -13.78 -16.25
C GLU A 263 9.44 -14.94 -16.94
N ASP A 264 10.52 -14.67 -17.66
CA ASP A 264 11.30 -15.73 -18.35
C ASP A 264 11.98 -16.67 -17.34
N ALA A 265 12.43 -16.18 -16.16
CA ALA A 265 12.97 -17.03 -15.09
C ALA A 265 11.89 -17.99 -14.55
N TYR A 266 10.63 -17.57 -14.52
CA TYR A 266 9.52 -18.40 -14.06
C TYR A 266 8.89 -19.29 -15.13
N LYS A 267 9.33 -19.21 -16.39
CA LYS A 267 8.68 -19.85 -17.54
C LYS A 267 8.47 -21.36 -17.41
N LEU A 268 9.38 -22.05 -16.73
CA LEU A 268 9.27 -23.48 -16.49
C LEU A 268 8.44 -23.85 -15.26
N HIS A 269 8.11 -22.86 -14.42
CA HIS A 269 7.43 -23.05 -13.14
C HIS A 269 5.98 -22.59 -13.13
N LEU A 270 5.56 -21.74 -14.09
CA LEU A 270 4.22 -21.16 -14.16
C LEU A 270 3.48 -21.62 -15.41
N MET A 271 2.17 -21.76 -15.27
CA MET A 271 1.27 -21.96 -16.40
C MET A 271 1.19 -20.71 -17.27
N GLN A 272 0.75 -20.89 -18.51
CA GLN A 272 0.51 -19.80 -19.44
C GLN A 272 -0.47 -18.79 -18.83
N HIS A 273 -0.21 -17.49 -18.99
CA HIS A 273 -0.98 -16.38 -18.41
C HIS A 273 -1.00 -16.30 -16.86
N GLN A 274 -0.02 -16.93 -16.21
CA GLN A 274 0.27 -16.72 -14.79
C GLN A 274 1.52 -15.88 -14.64
N TYR A 275 1.47 -14.96 -13.65
CA TYR A 275 2.54 -14.02 -13.36
C TYR A 275 3.02 -14.24 -11.92
N PRO A 276 4.33 -14.11 -11.67
CA PRO A 276 4.86 -14.31 -10.35
C PRO A 276 4.50 -13.15 -9.40
N PHE A 277 4.46 -13.44 -8.11
CA PHE A 277 4.54 -12.41 -7.08
C PHE A 277 5.99 -11.99 -6.93
N THR A 278 6.29 -10.69 -7.02
CA THR A 278 7.65 -10.19 -6.81
C THR A 278 7.64 -8.84 -6.09
N VAL A 279 8.59 -8.67 -5.16
CA VAL A 279 8.95 -7.38 -4.56
C VAL A 279 10.47 -7.30 -4.55
N LEU A 280 11.05 -6.63 -5.53
CA LEU A 280 12.49 -6.56 -5.75
C LEU A 280 13.01 -5.12 -5.67
N HIS A 281 14.10 -4.93 -4.96
CA HIS A 281 14.87 -3.70 -4.89
C HIS A 281 16.14 -3.86 -5.69
N LEU A 282 16.28 -3.07 -6.74
CA LEU A 282 17.46 -3.01 -7.58
C LEU A 282 18.25 -1.75 -7.20
N THR A 283 19.50 -1.93 -6.82
CA THR A 283 20.42 -0.83 -6.54
C THR A 283 21.49 -0.80 -7.60
N MET A 284 21.67 0.33 -8.26
CA MET A 284 22.68 0.51 -9.30
C MET A 284 23.11 1.97 -9.41
N ASP A 285 24.28 2.19 -10.04
CA ASP A 285 24.79 3.55 -10.25
C ASP A 285 23.84 4.36 -11.13
N GLY A 286 23.53 5.59 -10.69
CA GLY A 286 22.66 6.51 -11.42
C GLY A 286 23.17 6.88 -12.82
N THR A 287 24.48 6.80 -13.08
CA THR A 287 25.09 7.04 -14.40
C THR A 287 24.72 5.97 -15.43
N LEU A 288 24.31 4.78 -14.97
CA LEU A 288 23.85 3.68 -15.83
C LEU A 288 22.34 3.76 -16.16
N LEU A 289 21.64 4.79 -15.64
CA LEU A 289 20.21 4.98 -15.75
C LEU A 289 19.88 6.30 -16.44
N ASP A 290 19.07 6.27 -17.48
CA ASP A 290 18.41 7.46 -18.01
C ASP A 290 16.98 7.54 -17.44
N VAL A 291 16.80 8.41 -16.46
CA VAL A 291 15.52 8.63 -15.75
C VAL A 291 14.62 9.63 -16.45
N ASN A 292 15.12 10.39 -17.42
CA ASN A 292 14.42 11.51 -18.05
C ASN A 292 13.57 11.09 -19.28
N VAL A 293 13.03 9.89 -19.29
CA VAL A 293 12.30 9.33 -20.44
C VAL A 293 10.81 9.73 -20.41
N HIS A 294 10.20 9.87 -19.21
CA HIS A 294 8.77 10.16 -19.06
C HIS A 294 8.49 11.13 -17.91
N PRO A 295 7.49 12.04 -18.02
CA PRO A 295 7.14 12.99 -16.95
C PRO A 295 6.83 12.34 -15.59
N SER A 296 6.24 11.13 -15.60
CA SER A 296 5.94 10.36 -14.37
C SER A 296 7.17 9.70 -13.74
N LYS A 297 8.32 9.69 -14.42
CA LYS A 297 9.58 9.03 -13.99
C LYS A 297 9.43 7.53 -13.64
N MET A 298 8.36 6.91 -14.09
CA MET A 298 8.15 5.47 -13.89
C MET A 298 8.82 4.61 -14.96
N GLU A 299 9.18 5.20 -16.09
CA GLU A 299 9.92 4.56 -17.18
C GLU A 299 11.36 5.07 -17.18
N LEU A 300 12.30 4.16 -17.26
CA LEU A 300 13.72 4.47 -17.37
C LEU A 300 14.38 3.57 -18.43
N ARG A 301 15.50 4.04 -18.95
CA ARG A 301 16.35 3.25 -19.84
C ARG A 301 17.63 2.86 -19.15
N PHE A 302 18.04 1.62 -19.36
CA PHE A 302 19.31 1.11 -18.90
C PHE A 302 20.38 1.32 -19.99
N SER A 303 21.58 1.72 -19.62
CA SER A 303 22.70 1.82 -20.52
C SER A 303 23.08 0.45 -21.07
N ASP A 304 23.05 -0.60 -20.22
CA ASP A 304 23.20 -2.01 -20.62
C ASP A 304 21.94 -2.81 -20.23
N GLY A 305 20.93 -2.71 -21.08
CA GLY A 305 19.68 -3.46 -20.86
C GLY A 305 19.85 -4.96 -20.98
N LYS A 306 20.84 -5.45 -21.79
CA LYS A 306 21.10 -6.87 -21.94
C LYS A 306 21.71 -7.46 -20.68
N GLY A 307 22.73 -6.82 -20.11
CA GLY A 307 23.36 -7.25 -18.88
C GLY A 307 22.37 -7.27 -17.70
N VAL A 308 21.50 -6.24 -17.58
CA VAL A 308 20.43 -6.19 -16.58
C VAL A 308 19.46 -7.36 -16.72
N TYR A 309 19.02 -7.67 -17.95
CA TYR A 309 18.12 -8.81 -18.21
C TYR A 309 18.78 -10.14 -17.84
N GLU A 310 19.99 -10.39 -18.33
CA GLU A 310 20.73 -11.65 -18.10
C GLU A 310 20.98 -11.87 -16.62
N PHE A 311 21.44 -10.85 -15.90
CA PHE A 311 21.68 -10.95 -14.47
C PHE A 311 20.41 -11.24 -13.66
N LEU A 312 19.29 -10.54 -13.94
CA LEU A 312 18.00 -10.79 -13.30
C LEU A 312 17.52 -12.22 -13.60
N TYR A 313 17.56 -12.64 -14.84
CA TYR A 313 17.11 -13.96 -15.25
C TYR A 313 17.89 -15.07 -14.52
N GLU A 314 19.23 -15.03 -14.54
CA GLU A 314 20.06 -16.05 -13.90
C GLU A 314 19.88 -16.03 -12.37
N SER A 315 19.87 -14.85 -11.74
CA SER A 315 19.69 -14.72 -10.28
C SER A 315 18.35 -15.29 -9.81
N LEU A 316 17.26 -15.02 -10.52
CA LEU A 316 15.94 -15.51 -10.14
C LEU A 316 15.76 -16.99 -10.45
N LYS A 317 16.33 -17.47 -11.54
CA LYS A 317 16.38 -18.89 -11.89
C LYS A 317 17.12 -19.69 -10.82
N GLU A 318 18.30 -19.23 -10.39
CA GLU A 318 19.05 -19.85 -9.30
C GLU A 318 18.25 -19.88 -7.99
N ALA A 319 17.58 -18.78 -7.63
CA ALA A 319 16.72 -18.73 -6.44
C ALA A 319 15.55 -19.71 -6.49
N LEU A 320 15.00 -20.00 -7.68
CA LEU A 320 13.94 -20.98 -7.89
C LEU A 320 14.43 -22.42 -7.86
N GLU A 321 15.66 -22.69 -8.35
CA GLU A 321 16.22 -24.04 -8.44
C GLU A 321 16.84 -24.52 -7.12
N HIS A 322 17.46 -23.62 -6.31
CA HIS A 322 18.18 -23.99 -5.09
C HIS A 322 17.31 -24.23 -3.85
N LYS A 323 16.07 -23.81 -3.85
CA LYS A 323 15.14 -24.12 -2.76
C LYS A 323 14.16 -25.21 -3.22
N GLU A 324 14.49 -26.44 -2.84
CA GLU A 324 13.55 -27.56 -2.96
C GLU A 324 12.19 -27.12 -2.39
N PHE A 325 11.12 -27.27 -3.20
CA PHE A 325 9.74 -26.95 -2.81
C PHE A 325 9.17 -27.96 -1.79
N ILE A 326 10.03 -28.54 -0.94
CA ILE A 326 9.62 -29.44 0.14
C ILE A 326 9.01 -28.57 1.24
N PRO A 327 7.75 -28.80 1.62
CA PRO A 327 7.19 -28.12 2.80
C PRO A 327 8.04 -28.55 4.01
N GLU A 328 8.69 -27.60 4.67
CA GLU A 328 9.19 -27.85 6.02
C GLU A 328 8.02 -28.17 6.93
N VAL A 329 7.80 -29.44 7.17
CA VAL A 329 6.92 -29.89 8.25
C VAL A 329 7.66 -29.57 9.54
N SER A 330 7.30 -28.46 10.17
CA SER A 330 7.81 -28.14 11.49
C SER A 330 7.44 -29.24 12.45
N VAL A 331 8.41 -29.79 13.16
CA VAL A 331 8.25 -30.88 14.12
C VAL A 331 7.30 -30.50 15.29
N GLU A 332 6.99 -29.21 15.44
CA GLU A 332 6.02 -28.69 16.40
C GLU A 332 4.59 -29.19 16.15
N ASP A 333 4.24 -29.56 14.90
CA ASP A 333 2.90 -30.11 14.63
C ASP A 333 2.73 -31.59 15.05
N GLN A 334 3.81 -32.32 15.32
CA GLN A 334 3.70 -33.72 15.79
C GLN A 334 3.46 -33.84 17.29
N ASP A 335 3.85 -32.88 18.11
CA ASP A 335 3.57 -32.92 19.54
C ASP A 335 2.15 -32.45 19.89
N SER A 336 1.52 -31.67 19.04
CA SER A 336 0.10 -31.32 19.18
C SER A 336 -0.83 -32.49 18.81
N LEU A 337 -0.41 -33.38 17.91
CA LEU A 337 -1.14 -34.58 17.54
C LEU A 337 -1.00 -35.73 18.56
N LYS A 338 0.11 -35.76 19.34
CA LYS A 338 0.31 -36.77 20.38
C LYS A 338 -0.37 -36.45 21.71
N LYS A 339 -0.72 -35.22 21.98
CA LYS A 339 -1.46 -34.79 23.18
C LYS A 339 -2.99 -34.96 23.08
N SER A 340 -3.54 -35.26 21.90
CA SER A 340 -4.97 -35.47 21.69
C SER A 340 -5.41 -36.93 21.72
N GLN A 341 -4.52 -37.88 22.05
CA GLN A 341 -4.87 -39.32 22.08
C GLN A 341 -5.08 -39.93 23.48
N THR A 342 -5.28 -39.14 24.51
CA THR A 342 -5.61 -39.70 25.84
C THR A 342 -6.85 -38.99 26.38
N THR A 343 -8.00 -39.43 25.97
CA THR A 343 -9.28 -39.60 26.69
C THR A 343 -10.41 -39.76 25.67
N THR A 344 -10.58 -40.96 25.16
CA THR A 344 -11.79 -41.35 24.42
C THR A 344 -12.90 -41.71 25.41
N GLN A 345 -13.70 -40.73 25.79
CA GLN A 345 -15.09 -40.96 26.10
C GLN A 345 -15.88 -40.93 24.79
N PRO A 346 -16.81 -41.88 24.52
CA PRO A 346 -17.59 -41.87 23.27
C PRO A 346 -18.47 -40.62 23.24
N ARG A 347 -18.11 -39.65 22.44
CA ARG A 347 -18.98 -38.53 22.10
C ARG A 347 -20.15 -39.09 21.28
N VAL A 348 -21.33 -39.08 21.87
CA VAL A 348 -22.59 -39.23 21.14
C VAL A 348 -22.63 -38.11 20.09
N LYS A 349 -22.68 -38.49 18.83
CA LYS A 349 -22.82 -37.52 17.73
C LYS A 349 -24.08 -36.70 17.94
N ALA A 350 -23.99 -35.39 17.95
CA ALA A 350 -25.17 -34.52 17.91
C ALA A 350 -25.97 -34.83 16.64
N PRO A 351 -27.31 -35.02 16.73
CA PRO A 351 -28.14 -35.33 15.57
C PRO A 351 -28.09 -34.19 14.56
N GLU A 352 -28.08 -34.53 13.27
CA GLU A 352 -28.11 -33.55 12.19
C GLU A 352 -29.40 -32.71 12.23
N PRO A 353 -29.43 -31.46 11.73
CA PRO A 353 -30.57 -30.52 11.88
C PRO A 353 -31.93 -31.05 11.40
N PHE A 354 -31.98 -32.15 10.65
CA PHE A 354 -33.22 -32.78 10.16
C PHE A 354 -33.60 -34.09 10.88
N GLU A 355 -32.75 -34.65 11.73
CA GLU A 355 -33.06 -35.90 12.49
C GLU A 355 -34.02 -35.63 13.63
N THR A 356 -34.00 -34.50 14.28
CA THR A 356 -34.96 -34.14 15.33
C THR A 356 -36.41 -34.11 14.80
N LYS A 357 -36.62 -33.63 13.59
CA LYS A 357 -37.95 -33.62 12.96
C LYS A 357 -38.45 -35.00 12.55
N ARG A 358 -37.54 -35.98 12.36
CA ARG A 358 -37.88 -37.36 12.00
C ARG A 358 -38.26 -38.16 13.24
N VAL A 359 -37.51 -37.99 14.32
CA VAL A 359 -37.80 -38.63 15.61
C VAL A 359 -39.13 -38.13 16.22
N GLU A 360 -39.41 -36.83 16.17
CA GLU A 360 -40.71 -36.26 16.59
C GLU A 360 -41.87 -36.78 15.72
N LYS A 361 -41.66 -36.97 14.43
CA LYS A 361 -42.69 -37.53 13.53
C LYS A 361 -42.96 -39.00 13.74
N GLU A 362 -41.96 -39.81 14.12
CA GLU A 362 -42.09 -41.23 14.48
C GLU A 362 -42.71 -41.40 15.88
N GLN A 363 -42.40 -40.55 16.85
CA GLN A 363 -43.05 -40.58 18.18
C GLN A 363 -44.52 -40.21 18.10
N ASN A 364 -44.90 -39.15 17.37
CA ASN A 364 -46.30 -38.79 17.15
C ASN A 364 -47.09 -39.83 16.37
N ARG A 365 -46.44 -40.61 15.49
CA ARG A 365 -47.09 -41.73 14.77
C ARG A 365 -47.32 -42.95 15.65
N SER A 366 -46.43 -43.21 16.63
CA SER A 366 -46.58 -44.31 17.58
C SER A 366 -47.61 -44.00 18.66
N GLU A 367 -47.82 -42.73 19.03
CA GLU A 367 -48.87 -42.32 19.99
C GLU A 367 -50.27 -42.35 19.34
N GLN A 368 -50.41 -41.86 18.10
CA GLN A 368 -51.67 -41.97 17.36
C GLN A 368 -52.08 -43.44 17.05
N SER A 369 -51.11 -44.35 16.93
CA SER A 369 -51.39 -45.79 16.75
C SER A 369 -51.83 -46.45 18.04
N LYS A 370 -51.44 -45.91 19.21
CA LYS A 370 -51.87 -46.42 20.55
C LYS A 370 -53.24 -45.88 20.96
N GLU A 371 -53.63 -44.70 20.54
CA GLU A 371 -54.97 -44.14 20.77
C GLU A 371 -56.02 -44.83 19.90
N ASN A 372 -55.75 -45.11 18.63
CA ASN A 372 -56.68 -45.79 17.73
C ASN A 372 -56.91 -47.26 18.09
N ASN A 373 -56.09 -47.87 18.96
CA ASN A 373 -56.27 -49.28 19.40
C ASN A 373 -57.02 -49.37 20.73
N LYS A 374 -57.26 -48.27 21.45
CA LYS A 374 -58.07 -48.23 22.67
C LYS A 374 -59.57 -48.17 22.42
N ASP A 375 -59.99 -47.65 21.27
CA ASP A 375 -61.40 -47.46 20.92
C ASP A 375 -62.05 -48.69 20.21
N ARG A 376 -61.36 -49.84 20.15
CA ARG A 376 -61.81 -51.04 19.48
C ARG A 376 -62.21 -52.21 20.41
N ILE A 377 -62.42 -52.01 21.68
CA ILE A 377 -62.89 -52.98 22.63
C ILE A 377 -64.25 -52.53 23.19
N LEU A 378 -65.34 -52.83 22.50
CA LEU A 378 -66.70 -52.75 23.06
C LEU A 378 -67.07 -54.13 23.57
N PRO A 379 -67.75 -54.22 24.72
CA PRO A 379 -68.15 -55.53 25.30
C PRO A 379 -69.45 -56.00 24.66
N GLU A 380 -69.48 -57.33 24.34
CA GLU A 380 -70.71 -58.01 24.04
C GLU A 380 -71.57 -58.15 25.30
N GLN A 381 -72.82 -57.82 25.11
CA GLN A 381 -73.87 -57.94 26.12
C GLN A 381 -74.42 -59.35 26.23
N GLU A 382 -74.64 -59.72 27.43
CA GLU A 382 -75.56 -60.81 27.79
C GLU A 382 -76.99 -60.59 27.31
N LYS A 383 -77.62 -61.66 26.81
CA LYS A 383 -79.07 -61.85 26.87
C LYS A 383 -79.33 -63.27 27.31
N ASN A 384 -80.09 -63.38 28.38
CA ASN A 384 -80.95 -64.37 28.83
C ASN A 384 -80.61 -65.81 28.74
#